data_0c5d51b76430a5c92d94efcfdbd188e9
#
_entry.id   0c5d51b76430a5c92d94efcfdbd188e9
#
_cell.length_a   1.000
_cell.length_b   1.000
_cell.length_c   1.000
_cell.angle_alpha   90.00
_cell.angle_beta   90.00
_cell.angle_gamma   90.00
#
_symmetry.space_group_name_H-M   'P 1'
#
loop_
_entity.id
_entity.type
_entity.pdbx_description
1 polymer ?
#
loop_
_entity_poly.entity_id
_entity_poly.type
_entity_poly.pdbx_seq_one_letter_code
_entity_poly.pdbx_strand_id
1 'polypeptide(L)'
;EGLAAVENRSSIRVLSQRPLIVLDACHTPQQAMALLRVLNMAKVRHLSAIIGLTEEEGAEAFFTALETGLTPEEQKKDKGSMPGMSENPFDKVFLVTPKGTEDALTEGLLEKARYHFDAELCESLEEAIGLAKANSRRGLLICGSEAIALEAAAQLENH
;
A
#
# COMPACT_ATOMS: atom_id res chain seq x y z
N GLU A 1 -10.94 15.32 2.77
CA GLU A 1 -11.68 16.00 1.73
C GLU A 1 -11.38 15.46 0.35
N GLY A 2 -10.14 15.57 -0.11
CA GLY A 2 -9.78 15.09 -1.44
C GLY A 2 -9.97 13.59 -1.59
N LEU A 3 -9.60 12.81 -0.58
CA LEU A 3 -9.74 11.37 -0.63
C LEU A 3 -11.20 10.92 -0.58
N ALA A 4 -12.01 11.58 0.24
CA ALA A 4 -13.42 11.24 0.33
C ALA A 4 -14.14 11.48 -0.99
N ALA A 5 -13.77 12.55 -1.69
CA ALA A 5 -14.37 12.85 -2.99
C ALA A 5 -13.95 11.85 -4.07
N VAL A 6 -12.73 11.32 -3.98
CA VAL A 6 -12.21 10.37 -4.97
C VAL A 6 -12.68 8.95 -4.69
N GLU A 7 -13.10 8.64 -3.48
CA GLU A 7 -13.53 7.31 -3.08
C GLU A 7 -14.57 6.71 -4.02
N ASN A 8 -15.44 7.53 -4.57
CA ASN A 8 -16.49 7.07 -5.48
C ASN A 8 -15.98 6.69 -6.87
N ARG A 9 -14.72 6.98 -7.18
CA ARG A 9 -14.15 6.78 -8.50
C ARG A 9 -13.16 5.63 -8.57
N SER A 10 -12.86 5.02 -7.43
CA SER A 10 -11.83 3.99 -7.36
C SER A 10 -12.17 2.99 -6.28
N SER A 11 -11.29 2.01 -6.09
CA SER A 11 -11.42 1.03 -5.01
C SER A 11 -10.99 1.56 -3.65
N ILE A 12 -10.63 2.83 -3.58
CA ILE A 12 -10.19 3.45 -2.33
C ILE A 12 -11.35 3.61 -1.35
N ARG A 13 -11.16 3.14 -0.14
CA ARG A 13 -12.14 3.32 0.94
C ARG A 13 -11.46 4.01 2.11
N VAL A 14 -12.00 5.12 2.53
CA VAL A 14 -11.49 5.86 3.69
C VAL A 14 -12.33 5.49 4.89
N LEU A 15 -11.75 4.76 5.83
CA LEU A 15 -12.46 4.32 7.04
C LEU A 15 -12.39 5.35 8.15
N SER A 16 -11.37 6.19 8.14
CA SER A 16 -11.19 7.21 9.17
C SER A 16 -10.35 8.35 8.59
N GLN A 17 -10.63 9.55 9.01
CA GLN A 17 -9.87 10.72 8.58
C GLN A 17 -8.80 11.12 9.60
N ARG A 18 -8.99 10.77 10.86
CA ARG A 18 -8.05 11.16 11.94
C ARG A 18 -8.02 10.10 13.02
N PRO A 19 -7.04 9.20 13.00
CA PRO A 19 -5.98 9.08 11.99
C PRO A 19 -6.55 8.61 10.66
N LEU A 20 -5.85 8.93 9.59
CA LEU A 20 -6.28 8.51 8.27
C LEU A 20 -6.13 6.99 8.15
N ILE A 21 -7.18 6.33 7.75
CA ILE A 21 -7.14 4.88 7.49
C ILE A 21 -7.75 4.65 6.13
N VAL A 22 -6.95 4.13 5.21
CA VAL A 22 -7.34 3.93 3.83
C VAL A 22 -7.21 2.46 3.46
N LEU A 23 -8.23 1.91 2.86
CA LEU A 23 -8.20 0.55 2.29
C LEU A 23 -8.27 0.65 0.78
N ASP A 24 -7.52 -0.20 0.09
CA ASP A 24 -7.59 -0.29 -1.35
C ASP A 24 -7.24 -1.70 -1.77
N ALA A 25 -8.08 -2.31 -2.59
CA ALA A 25 -7.85 -3.68 -3.06
C ALA A 25 -6.81 -3.76 -4.19
N CYS A 26 -6.09 -2.70 -4.46
CA CYS A 26 -5.13 -2.67 -5.56
C CYS A 26 -4.08 -3.78 -5.44
N HIS A 27 -3.77 -4.39 -6.55
CA HIS A 27 -2.77 -5.46 -6.62
C HIS A 27 -2.00 -5.46 -7.95
N THR A 28 -2.35 -4.57 -8.88
CA THR A 28 -1.64 -4.42 -10.14
C THR A 28 -0.82 -3.13 -10.12
N PRO A 29 0.23 -3.04 -10.95
CA PRO A 29 1.01 -1.80 -11.01
C PRO A 29 0.17 -0.59 -11.39
N GLN A 30 -0.77 -0.76 -12.32
CA GLN A 30 -1.63 0.34 -12.75
C GLN A 30 -2.51 0.86 -11.62
N GLN A 31 -3.04 -0.07 -10.82
CA GLN A 31 -3.87 0.30 -9.67
C GLN A 31 -3.02 0.97 -8.58
N ALA A 32 -1.82 0.46 -8.34
CA ALA A 32 -0.91 1.05 -7.36
C ALA A 32 -0.51 2.47 -7.77
N MET A 33 -0.25 2.65 -9.06
CA MET A 33 0.10 3.95 -9.60
C MET A 33 -1.05 4.95 -9.40
N ALA A 34 -2.28 4.51 -9.67
CA ALA A 34 -3.45 5.36 -9.49
C ALA A 34 -3.62 5.76 -8.03
N LEU A 35 -3.44 4.80 -7.12
CA LEU A 35 -3.53 5.06 -5.69
C LEU A 35 -2.48 6.09 -5.26
N LEU A 36 -1.24 5.89 -5.67
CA LEU A 36 -0.17 6.80 -5.28
C LEU A 36 -0.43 8.22 -5.79
N ARG A 37 -0.95 8.34 -7.00
CA ARG A 37 -1.28 9.66 -7.55
C ARG A 37 -2.36 10.36 -6.73
N VAL A 38 -3.37 9.61 -6.27
CA VAL A 38 -4.41 10.15 -5.41
C VAL A 38 -3.82 10.64 -4.09
N LEU A 39 -2.96 9.82 -3.48
CA LEU A 39 -2.31 10.19 -2.22
C LEU A 39 -1.45 11.44 -2.37
N ASN A 40 -0.70 11.52 -3.48
CA ASN A 40 0.12 12.69 -3.74
C ASN A 40 -0.70 13.95 -4.01
N MET A 41 -1.78 13.82 -4.75
CA MET A 41 -2.69 14.95 -4.98
C MET A 41 -3.31 15.45 -3.69
N ALA A 42 -3.62 14.55 -2.79
CA ALA A 42 -4.18 14.90 -1.48
C ALA A 42 -3.09 15.34 -0.48
N LYS A 43 -1.84 15.32 -0.91
CA LYS A 43 -0.68 15.70 -0.07
C LYS A 43 -0.56 14.83 1.17
N VAL A 44 -0.94 13.58 1.05
CA VAL A 44 -0.82 12.63 2.14
C VAL A 44 0.62 12.16 2.23
N ARG A 45 1.20 12.21 3.42
CA ARG A 45 2.58 11.84 3.69
C ARG A 45 2.68 11.13 5.04
N HIS A 46 3.76 10.39 5.21
CA HIS A 46 4.09 9.76 6.49
C HIS A 46 3.09 8.71 6.93
N LEU A 47 2.63 7.92 5.99
CA LEU A 47 1.76 6.79 6.28
C LEU A 47 2.60 5.54 6.57
N SER A 48 2.04 4.64 7.35
CA SER A 48 2.50 3.26 7.37
C SER A 48 1.63 2.50 6.38
N ALA A 49 2.24 1.61 5.62
CA ALA A 49 1.49 0.79 4.67
C ALA A 49 1.50 -0.67 5.12
N ILE A 50 0.36 -1.34 4.98
CA ILE A 50 0.26 -2.78 5.19
C ILE A 50 -0.09 -3.37 3.84
N ILE A 51 0.76 -4.26 3.34
CA ILE A 51 0.58 -4.85 2.02
C ILE A 51 0.38 -6.35 2.14
N GLY A 52 -0.78 -6.81 1.70
CA GLY A 52 -1.12 -8.22 1.73
C GLY A 52 -1.29 -8.78 0.32
N LEU A 53 -0.17 -9.07 -0.34
CA LEU A 53 -0.19 -9.68 -1.66
C LEU A 53 -0.51 -11.17 -1.52
N THR A 54 -1.17 -11.73 -2.53
CA THR A 54 -1.53 -13.13 -2.54
C THR A 54 -0.56 -13.99 -3.38
N GLU A 55 0.35 -13.34 -4.09
CA GLU A 55 1.36 -14.05 -4.87
C GLU A 55 2.58 -13.17 -5.08
N GLU A 56 3.72 -13.81 -5.31
CA GLU A 56 4.96 -13.07 -5.53
C GLU A 56 5.07 -12.55 -6.96
N GLU A 57 4.44 -13.24 -7.91
CA GLU A 57 4.48 -12.82 -9.30
C GLU A 57 3.90 -11.42 -9.46
N GLY A 58 4.63 -10.55 -10.14
CA GLY A 58 4.20 -9.17 -10.34
C GLY A 58 4.48 -8.25 -9.16
N ALA A 59 5.02 -8.77 -8.07
CA ALA A 59 5.25 -7.94 -6.87
C ALA A 59 6.24 -6.82 -7.13
N GLU A 60 7.32 -7.09 -7.88
CA GLU A 60 8.31 -6.08 -8.16
C GLU A 60 7.70 -4.87 -8.89
N ALA A 61 6.88 -5.15 -9.90
CA ALA A 61 6.22 -4.08 -10.64
C ALA A 61 5.22 -3.32 -9.77
N PHE A 62 4.52 -4.04 -8.90
CA PHE A 62 3.58 -3.43 -7.97
C PHE A 62 4.30 -2.49 -6.99
N PHE A 63 5.40 -2.94 -6.40
CA PHE A 63 6.19 -2.11 -5.48
C PHE A 63 6.78 -0.89 -6.17
N THR A 64 7.29 -1.08 -7.40
CA THR A 64 7.83 0.04 -8.17
C THR A 64 6.76 1.10 -8.40
N ALA A 65 5.56 0.69 -8.81
CA ALA A 65 4.48 1.61 -9.05
C ALA A 65 4.02 2.30 -7.77
N LEU A 66 3.97 1.56 -6.67
CA LEU A 66 3.54 2.13 -5.38
C LEU A 66 4.57 3.12 -4.81
N GLU A 67 5.84 2.89 -5.10
CA GLU A 67 6.90 3.79 -4.65
C GLU A 67 7.02 5.03 -5.54
N THR A 68 7.04 4.83 -6.86
CA THR A 68 7.40 5.89 -7.78
C THR A 68 6.23 6.51 -8.54
N GLY A 69 5.08 5.83 -8.57
CA GLY A 69 3.96 6.26 -9.38
C GLY A 69 4.13 5.95 -10.85
N LEU A 70 5.12 5.11 -11.18
CA LEU A 70 5.42 4.73 -12.56
C LEU A 70 5.48 3.22 -12.66
N THR A 71 5.08 2.68 -13.82
CA THR A 71 5.32 1.27 -14.08
C THR A 71 6.80 1.11 -14.46
N PRO A 72 7.35 -0.11 -14.39
CA PRO A 72 8.75 -0.31 -14.79
C PRO A 72 9.03 0.14 -16.22
N GLU A 73 8.06 -0.02 -17.11
CA GLU A 73 8.20 0.40 -18.50
C GLU A 73 8.27 1.91 -18.62
N GLU A 74 7.43 2.61 -17.85
CA GLU A 74 7.43 4.06 -17.83
C GLU A 74 8.73 4.60 -17.24
N GLN A 75 9.26 3.93 -16.23
CA GLN A 75 10.55 4.31 -15.64
C GLN A 75 11.67 4.29 -16.66
N LYS A 76 11.67 3.28 -17.52
CA LYS A 76 12.69 3.17 -18.56
C LYS A 76 12.56 4.27 -19.58
N LYS A 77 11.35 4.66 -19.93
CA LYS A 77 11.11 5.72 -20.91
C LYS A 77 11.46 7.10 -20.39
N ASP A 78 11.17 7.31 -19.11
CA ASP A 78 11.39 8.62 -18.50
C ASP A 78 12.72 8.76 -17.80
N LYS A 79 13.68 7.99 -18.23
CA LYS A 79 14.99 8.00 -17.63
C LYS A 79 15.59 9.40 -17.71
N GLY A 80 15.75 10.03 -16.58
CA GLY A 80 16.32 11.35 -16.49
C GLY A 80 15.33 12.50 -16.55
N SER A 81 14.04 12.21 -16.72
CA SER A 81 13.05 13.28 -16.76
C SER A 81 12.23 13.32 -15.48
N MET A 82 11.92 14.51 -15.03
CA MET A 82 10.95 14.81 -13.96
C MET A 82 11.10 14.00 -12.68
N PRO A 83 12.27 14.02 -12.04
CA PRO A 83 12.38 13.42 -10.72
C PRO A 83 11.45 14.15 -9.76
N GLY A 84 10.79 13.42 -8.89
CA GLY A 84 9.95 14.03 -7.88
C GLY A 84 8.52 14.29 -8.26
N MET A 85 8.07 13.76 -9.39
CA MET A 85 6.66 13.84 -9.75
C MET A 85 5.77 13.12 -8.74
N SER A 86 6.31 12.06 -8.14
CA SER A 86 5.63 11.32 -7.09
C SER A 86 6.57 11.14 -5.93
N GLU A 87 6.12 11.44 -4.75
CA GLU A 87 6.89 11.21 -3.55
C GLU A 87 6.35 9.97 -2.86
N ASN A 88 7.26 9.17 -2.31
CA ASN A 88 6.89 8.00 -1.53
C ASN A 88 6.27 8.48 -0.21
N PRO A 89 4.96 8.28 0.00
CA PRO A 89 4.32 8.74 1.23
C PRO A 89 4.46 7.78 2.40
N PHE A 90 5.19 6.67 2.22
CA PHE A 90 5.23 5.62 3.22
C PHE A 90 6.52 5.64 4.02
N ASP A 91 6.39 5.80 5.34
CA ASP A 91 7.54 5.75 6.24
C ASP A 91 7.97 4.31 6.48
N LYS A 92 7.01 3.39 6.52
CA LYS A 92 7.29 1.99 6.76
C LYS A 92 6.23 1.13 6.09
N VAL A 93 6.64 -0.07 5.68
CA VAL A 93 5.75 -1.03 5.04
C VAL A 93 5.78 -2.33 5.83
N PHE A 94 4.61 -2.87 6.10
CA PHE A 94 4.46 -4.16 6.77
C PHE A 94 3.83 -5.15 5.81
N LEU A 95 4.50 -6.28 5.61
CA LEU A 95 3.98 -7.33 4.73
C LEU A 95 3.26 -8.37 5.57
N VAL A 96 2.12 -8.80 5.10
CA VAL A 96 1.30 -9.78 5.81
C VAL A 96 0.64 -10.72 4.80
N THR A 97 0.42 -11.97 5.20
CA THR A 97 -0.31 -12.93 4.37
C THR A 97 -1.79 -12.82 4.71
N PRO A 98 -2.66 -12.53 3.74
CA PRO A 98 -4.10 -12.50 4.00
C PRO A 98 -4.60 -13.89 4.41
N LYS A 99 -5.59 -13.92 5.27
CA LYS A 99 -6.20 -15.18 5.68
C LYS A 99 -6.77 -15.91 4.48
N GLY A 100 -6.61 -17.22 4.46
CA GLY A 100 -7.10 -18.03 3.37
C GLY A 100 -6.16 -18.14 2.18
N THR A 101 -5.03 -17.46 2.23
CA THR A 101 -4.01 -17.54 1.19
C THR A 101 -2.75 -18.11 1.82
N GLU A 102 -2.43 -19.36 1.47
CA GLU A 102 -1.25 -20.00 2.01
C GLU A 102 -0.02 -19.71 1.16
N ASP A 103 1.11 -19.63 1.81
CA ASP A 103 2.41 -19.48 1.17
C ASP A 103 2.55 -18.25 0.27
N ALA A 104 1.70 -17.25 0.49
CA ALA A 104 1.78 -16.03 -0.30
C ALA A 104 3.02 -15.20 0.05
N LEU A 105 3.47 -15.32 1.28
CA LEU A 105 4.58 -14.51 1.77
C LEU A 105 5.89 -15.31 1.76
N THR A 106 6.86 -14.84 1.00
CA THR A 106 8.16 -15.50 0.88
C THR A 106 9.27 -14.52 1.25
N GLU A 107 10.46 -15.06 1.52
CA GLU A 107 11.61 -14.20 1.75
C GLU A 107 11.95 -13.40 0.52
N GLY A 108 11.72 -13.96 -0.66
CA GLY A 108 11.91 -13.24 -1.91
C GLY A 108 11.02 -12.03 -2.01
N LEU A 109 9.78 -12.15 -1.54
CA LEU A 109 8.85 -11.04 -1.53
C LEU A 109 9.34 -9.94 -0.58
N LEU A 110 9.82 -10.33 0.60
CA LEU A 110 10.37 -9.38 1.56
C LEU A 110 11.58 -8.65 1.01
N GLU A 111 12.48 -9.37 0.35
CA GLU A 111 13.66 -8.75 -0.25
C GLU A 111 13.26 -7.73 -1.32
N LYS A 112 12.29 -8.06 -2.14
CA LYS A 112 11.78 -7.12 -3.15
C LYS A 112 11.18 -5.89 -2.49
N ALA A 113 10.40 -6.06 -1.44
CA ALA A 113 9.81 -4.95 -0.73
C ALA A 113 10.88 -4.05 -0.10
N ARG A 114 11.92 -4.65 0.47
CA ARG A 114 13.00 -3.89 1.10
C ARG A 114 13.83 -3.08 0.12
N TYR A 115 13.82 -3.49 -1.13
CA TYR A 115 14.48 -2.72 -2.17
C TYR A 115 13.80 -1.36 -2.39
N HIS A 116 12.50 -1.30 -2.13
CA HIS A 116 11.71 -0.10 -2.38
C HIS A 116 11.32 0.65 -1.11
N PHE A 117 11.19 -0.06 0.01
CA PHE A 117 10.66 0.49 1.26
C PHE A 117 11.41 -0.03 2.47
N ASP A 118 11.21 0.66 3.58
CA ASP A 118 11.60 0.10 4.88
C ASP A 118 10.51 -0.92 5.24
N ALA A 119 10.77 -2.20 4.95
CA ALA A 119 9.77 -3.25 5.03
C ALA A 119 10.06 -4.29 6.10
N GLU A 120 9.00 -4.82 6.68
CA GLU A 120 9.06 -5.80 7.75
C GLU A 120 7.93 -6.81 7.58
N LEU A 121 8.18 -8.08 7.95
CA LEU A 121 7.15 -9.12 7.91
C LEU A 121 6.36 -9.13 9.21
N CYS A 122 5.06 -9.34 9.08
CA CYS A 122 4.19 -9.55 10.24
C CYS A 122 3.48 -10.88 10.09
N GLU A 123 3.21 -11.54 11.21
CA GLU A 123 2.55 -12.84 11.23
C GLU A 123 1.05 -12.72 10.96
N SER A 124 0.46 -11.59 11.29
CA SER A 124 -0.98 -11.40 11.12
C SER A 124 -1.30 -9.95 10.82
N LEU A 125 -2.48 -9.74 10.25
CA LEU A 125 -2.96 -8.38 10.01
C LEU A 125 -3.14 -7.62 11.32
N GLU A 126 -3.60 -8.31 12.36
CA GLU A 126 -3.76 -7.70 13.68
C GLU A 126 -2.43 -7.13 14.19
N GLU A 127 -1.37 -7.93 14.09
CA GLU A 127 -0.03 -7.47 14.49
C GLU A 127 0.40 -6.27 13.64
N ALA A 128 0.20 -6.37 12.33
CA ALA A 128 0.61 -5.31 11.41
C ALA A 128 -0.14 -4.00 11.71
N ILE A 129 -1.42 -4.07 11.99
CA ILE A 129 -2.19 -2.87 12.33
C ILE A 129 -1.68 -2.23 13.60
N GLY A 130 -1.38 -3.05 14.62
CA GLY A 130 -0.82 -2.53 15.87
C GLY A 130 0.51 -1.82 15.66
N LEU A 131 1.41 -2.45 14.91
CA LEU A 131 2.72 -1.87 14.62
C LEU A 131 2.61 -0.61 13.75
N ALA A 132 1.72 -0.65 12.76
CA ALA A 132 1.55 0.49 11.86
C ALA A 132 1.02 1.71 12.60
N LYS A 133 0.06 1.51 13.49
CA LYS A 133 -0.48 2.60 14.28
C LYS A 133 0.56 3.18 15.23
N ALA A 134 1.41 2.32 15.80
CA ALA A 134 2.47 2.76 16.68
C ALA A 134 3.54 3.53 15.92
N ASN A 135 3.79 3.14 14.67
CA ASN A 135 4.83 3.75 13.86
C ASN A 135 4.42 5.10 13.25
N SER A 136 3.15 5.24 12.89
CA SER A 136 2.70 6.47 12.25
C SER A 136 1.44 7.01 12.89
N ARG A 137 1.53 8.24 13.34
CA ARG A 137 0.37 8.94 13.90
C ARG A 137 -0.50 9.55 12.83
N ARG A 138 0.02 9.65 11.60
CA ARG A 138 -0.71 10.28 10.51
C ARG A 138 -1.71 9.34 9.86
N GLY A 139 -1.40 8.05 9.88
CA GLY A 139 -2.35 7.09 9.38
C GLY A 139 -1.73 5.88 8.74
N LEU A 140 -2.59 5.05 8.16
CA LEU A 140 -2.14 3.84 7.51
C LEU A 140 -2.95 3.56 6.24
N LEU A 141 -2.29 2.86 5.33
CA LEU A 141 -2.89 2.34 4.10
C LEU A 141 -2.81 0.82 4.16
N ILE A 142 -3.88 0.14 3.78
CA ILE A 142 -3.89 -1.31 3.66
C ILE A 142 -4.26 -1.66 2.24
N CYS A 143 -3.39 -2.39 1.55
CA CYS A 143 -3.60 -2.72 0.14
C CYS A 143 -2.88 -4.02 -0.22
N GLY A 144 -2.94 -4.38 -1.49
CA GLY A 144 -2.22 -5.52 -2.05
C GLY A 144 -3.10 -6.62 -2.59
N SER A 145 -4.34 -6.69 -2.15
CA SER A 145 -5.30 -7.68 -2.65
C SER A 145 -6.68 -7.38 -2.10
N GLU A 146 -7.68 -7.94 -2.76
CA GLU A 146 -9.04 -7.86 -2.25
C GLU A 146 -9.15 -8.61 -0.92
N ALA A 147 -8.43 -9.73 -0.81
CA ALA A 147 -8.46 -10.52 0.43
C ALA A 147 -8.03 -9.72 1.64
N ILE A 148 -6.92 -8.96 1.53
CA ILE A 148 -6.45 -8.19 2.67
C ILE A 148 -7.38 -7.01 2.95
N ALA A 149 -7.95 -6.41 1.92
CA ALA A 149 -8.89 -5.30 2.11
C ALA A 149 -10.14 -5.77 2.84
N LEU A 150 -10.67 -6.93 2.50
CA LEU A 150 -11.84 -7.49 3.16
C LEU A 150 -11.52 -7.85 4.61
N GLU A 151 -10.39 -8.47 4.85
CA GLU A 151 -9.97 -8.82 6.21
C GLU A 151 -9.81 -7.57 7.08
N ALA A 152 -9.18 -6.55 6.53
CA ALA A 152 -8.98 -5.30 7.25
C ALA A 152 -10.30 -4.60 7.55
N ALA A 153 -11.22 -4.59 6.59
CA ALA A 153 -12.52 -3.99 6.81
C ALA A 153 -13.24 -4.66 7.97
N ALA A 154 -13.20 -6.00 8.01
CA ALA A 154 -13.83 -6.74 9.08
C ALA A 154 -13.22 -6.42 10.44
N GLN A 155 -11.90 -6.31 10.51
CA GLN A 155 -11.23 -6.01 11.78
C GLN A 155 -11.45 -4.57 12.24
N LEU A 156 -11.39 -3.63 11.32
CA LEU A 156 -11.45 -2.21 11.67
C LEU A 156 -12.87 -1.69 11.84
N GLU A 157 -13.82 -2.22 11.11
CA GLU A 157 -15.20 -1.79 11.22
C GLU A 157 -15.90 -2.37 12.45
N ASN A 158 -15.37 -3.45 13.01
CA ASN A 158 -15.95 -4.09 14.20
C ASN A 158 -15.41 -3.51 15.51
N HIS A 159 -14.69 -2.42 15.44
CA HIS A 159 -14.18 -1.72 16.63
C HIS A 159 -14.79 -0.31 16.78
#